data_ebafadc03ff72d29fa77b26ff4a86bdf
#
_entry.id   ebafadc03ff72d29fa77b26ff4a86bdf
#
_cell.length_a   1.000
_cell.length_b   1.000
_cell.length_c   1.000
_cell.angle_alpha   90.00
_cell.angle_beta   90.00
_cell.angle_gamma   90.00
#
_symmetry.space_group_name_H-M   'P 1'
#
loop_
_entity.id
_entity.type
_entity.pdbx_description
1 polymer ?
#
loop_
_entity_poly.entity_id
_entity_poly.type
_entity_poly.pdbx_seq_one_letter_code
_entity_poly.pdbx_strand_id
1 'polypeptide(L)'
;DLYLYPNTVFAVKIQGSDIKKWLENSAKRFNQINPSLTTPQSLISTFPGYNFDMFTSPDVQYEIDVTKPIGSRIQNLTYKGKPIEDNAPFIIATNNYRASGLKEYYSINSTNVVESPDANRDVLINYIKAAKNLSLTNNGSSRSWRFVKVKTAGPVTFKSSANKIDFAQKAGLTNISVVNNDDGSNKGLADYAIDLSN
;
A
#
# COMPACT_ATOMS: atom_id res chain seq x y z
N ASP A 1 9.36 16.53 7.78
CA ASP A 1 8.05 17.05 7.35
C ASP A 1 6.96 16.01 7.61
N LEU A 2 5.88 16.40 8.30
CA LEU A 2 4.76 15.51 8.61
C LEU A 2 3.89 15.22 7.39
N TYR A 3 3.63 16.22 6.56
CA TYR A 3 2.80 16.14 5.38
C TYR A 3 3.14 17.29 4.42
N LEU A 4 3.60 16.96 3.23
CA LEU A 4 4.19 17.95 2.30
C LEU A 4 3.15 18.75 1.51
N TYR A 5 1.99 18.15 1.23
CA TYR A 5 1.00 18.72 0.33
C TYR A 5 -0.08 19.52 1.09
N PRO A 6 -0.63 20.60 0.50
CA PRO A 6 -1.72 21.37 1.10
C PRO A 6 -3.09 20.68 0.91
N ASN A 7 -3.15 19.38 1.19
CA ASN A 7 -4.39 18.62 1.05
C ASN A 7 -5.25 18.75 2.31
N THR A 8 -6.58 18.68 2.12
CA THR A 8 -7.58 18.69 3.19
C THR A 8 -8.22 17.32 3.36
N VAL A 9 -8.85 17.10 4.51
CA VAL A 9 -9.52 15.83 4.84
C VAL A 9 -10.86 15.74 4.09
N PHE A 10 -11.09 14.62 3.44
CA PHE A 10 -12.32 14.26 2.76
C PHE A 10 -12.82 12.90 3.24
N ALA A 11 -14.14 12.72 3.21
CA ALA A 11 -14.74 11.40 3.29
C ALA A 11 -15.68 11.19 2.12
N VAL A 12 -15.56 10.05 1.45
CA VAL A 12 -16.35 9.70 0.27
C VAL A 12 -17.12 8.42 0.52
N LYS A 13 -18.34 8.37 0.02
CA LYS A 13 -19.15 7.13 -0.02
C LYS A 13 -18.92 6.43 -1.35
N ILE A 14 -18.55 5.15 -1.26
CA ILE A 14 -18.31 4.23 -2.38
C ILE A 14 -18.88 2.85 -2.06
N GLN A 15 -18.83 1.94 -3.03
CA GLN A 15 -19.25 0.54 -2.85
C GLN A 15 -18.06 -0.38 -2.58
N GLY A 16 -18.32 -1.58 -2.09
CA GLY A 16 -17.27 -2.58 -1.85
C GLY A 16 -16.49 -2.97 -3.11
N SER A 17 -17.17 -3.08 -4.25
CA SER A 17 -16.52 -3.30 -5.56
C SER A 17 -15.55 -2.17 -5.94
N ASP A 18 -15.81 -0.93 -5.51
CA ASP A 18 -14.94 0.21 -5.76
C ASP A 18 -13.68 0.17 -4.89
N ILE A 19 -13.77 -0.32 -3.65
CA ILE A 19 -12.61 -0.59 -2.80
C ILE A 19 -11.66 -1.55 -3.53
N LYS A 20 -12.20 -2.65 -4.05
CA LYS A 20 -11.41 -3.63 -4.79
C LYS A 20 -10.76 -3.03 -6.05
N LYS A 21 -11.50 -2.23 -6.83
CA LYS A 21 -10.93 -1.52 -7.99
C LYS A 21 -9.78 -0.59 -7.62
N TRP A 22 -9.94 0.15 -6.53
CA TRP A 22 -8.90 1.07 -6.05
C TRP A 22 -7.64 0.31 -5.66
N LEU A 23 -7.78 -0.76 -4.90
CA LEU A 23 -6.67 -1.63 -4.51
C LEU A 23 -6.01 -2.32 -5.71
N GLU A 24 -6.79 -2.80 -6.68
CA GLU A 24 -6.25 -3.37 -7.93
C GLU A 24 -5.44 -2.34 -8.72
N ASN A 25 -5.88 -1.07 -8.73
CA ASN A 25 -5.09 -0.01 -9.35
C ASN A 25 -3.75 0.20 -8.64
N SER A 26 -3.73 0.19 -7.31
CA SER A 26 -2.48 0.26 -6.53
C SER A 26 -1.58 -0.94 -6.79
N ALA A 27 -2.16 -2.14 -6.92
CA ALA A 27 -1.41 -3.37 -7.19
C ALA A 27 -0.69 -3.39 -8.55
N LYS A 28 -0.99 -2.46 -9.48
CA LYS A 28 -0.22 -2.23 -10.71
C LYS A 28 1.23 -1.85 -10.43
N ARG A 29 1.55 -1.39 -9.22
CA ARG A 29 2.91 -1.09 -8.78
C ARG A 29 3.82 -2.30 -8.83
N PHE A 30 3.29 -3.49 -8.73
CA PHE A 30 4.05 -4.73 -8.76
C PHE A 30 4.06 -5.34 -10.16
N ASN A 31 5.18 -5.96 -10.54
CA ASN A 31 5.24 -6.81 -11.71
C ASN A 31 4.56 -8.14 -11.42
N GLN A 32 4.13 -8.82 -12.47
CA GLN A 32 3.69 -10.20 -12.34
C GLN A 32 4.90 -11.12 -12.15
N ILE A 33 4.87 -11.92 -11.11
CA ILE A 33 5.93 -12.87 -10.78
C ILE A 33 5.56 -14.26 -11.30
N ASN A 34 6.47 -14.87 -12.07
CA ASN A 34 6.36 -16.26 -12.47
C ASN A 34 7.10 -17.13 -11.45
N PRO A 35 6.41 -17.96 -10.65
CA PRO A 35 7.06 -18.78 -9.62
C PRO A 35 8.06 -19.80 -10.15
N SER A 36 7.92 -20.23 -11.41
CA SER A 36 8.80 -21.24 -12.02
C SER A 36 10.08 -20.67 -12.65
N LEU A 37 10.19 -19.33 -12.73
CA LEU A 37 11.35 -18.70 -13.37
C LEU A 37 12.55 -18.72 -12.42
N THR A 38 13.70 -19.22 -12.90
CA THR A 38 14.93 -19.34 -12.10
C THR A 38 15.79 -18.08 -12.12
N THR A 39 15.59 -17.20 -13.10
CA THR A 39 16.28 -15.90 -13.18
C THR A 39 15.68 -14.87 -12.24
N PRO A 40 16.44 -13.84 -11.81
CA PRO A 40 15.93 -12.76 -10.99
C PRO A 40 14.74 -12.03 -11.64
N GLN A 41 13.71 -11.73 -10.86
CA GLN A 41 12.52 -10.99 -11.27
C GLN A 41 12.36 -9.73 -10.45
N SER A 42 12.22 -8.57 -11.09
CA SER A 42 11.92 -7.33 -10.37
C SER A 42 10.47 -7.31 -9.89
N LEU A 43 10.26 -7.09 -8.59
CA LEU A 43 8.92 -6.96 -8.01
C LEU A 43 8.26 -5.63 -8.36
N ILE A 44 9.04 -4.57 -8.48
CA ILE A 44 8.52 -3.20 -8.63
C ILE A 44 8.52 -2.81 -10.11
N SER A 45 7.35 -2.38 -10.60
CA SER A 45 7.18 -1.86 -11.95
C SER A 45 7.57 -0.38 -12.05
N THR A 46 7.59 0.15 -13.28
CA THR A 46 7.76 1.59 -13.56
C THR A 46 6.50 2.41 -13.26
N PHE A 47 5.39 1.78 -12.88
CA PHE A 47 4.15 2.46 -12.52
C PHE A 47 4.42 3.49 -11.40
N PRO A 48 3.88 4.73 -11.47
CA PRO A 48 4.19 5.78 -10.52
C PRO A 48 3.90 5.39 -9.07
N GLY A 49 4.92 5.44 -8.22
CA GLY A 49 4.81 5.01 -6.83
C GLY A 49 3.83 5.82 -5.98
N TYR A 50 3.58 7.08 -6.36
CA TYR A 50 2.59 7.93 -5.69
C TYR A 50 1.14 7.48 -5.90
N ASN A 51 0.88 6.58 -6.85
CA ASN A 51 -0.43 5.96 -7.05
C ASN A 51 -0.63 4.66 -6.25
N PHE A 52 0.28 4.33 -5.36
CA PHE A 52 0.11 3.22 -4.45
C PHE A 52 -0.65 3.66 -3.20
N ASP A 53 -1.96 3.52 -3.26
CA ASP A 53 -2.85 3.77 -2.13
C ASP A 53 -3.18 2.46 -1.42
N MET A 54 -3.20 2.47 -0.10
CA MET A 54 -3.59 1.33 0.70
C MET A 54 -4.72 1.71 1.65
N PHE A 55 -5.65 0.81 1.87
CA PHE A 55 -6.64 0.96 2.92
C PHE A 55 -6.05 0.46 4.23
N THR A 56 -6.00 1.32 5.23
CA THR A 56 -5.43 1.03 6.54
C THR A 56 -6.51 1.18 7.62
N SER A 57 -6.78 0.09 8.30
CA SER A 57 -7.66 0.02 9.45
C SER A 57 -7.41 -1.33 10.13
N PRO A 58 -7.51 -1.46 11.46
CA PRO A 58 -7.46 -2.77 12.11
C PRO A 58 -8.53 -3.73 11.60
N ASP A 59 -9.63 -3.20 11.06
CA ASP A 59 -10.76 -3.99 10.57
C ASP A 59 -10.63 -4.43 9.10
N VAL A 60 -9.74 -3.82 8.32
CA VAL A 60 -9.54 -4.16 6.90
C VAL A 60 -8.35 -5.09 6.74
N GLN A 61 -8.56 -6.21 6.04
CA GLN A 61 -7.49 -7.15 5.68
C GLN A 61 -7.63 -7.57 4.23
N TYR A 62 -6.51 -7.68 3.52
CA TYR A 62 -6.46 -8.19 2.16
C TYR A 62 -5.07 -8.74 1.82
N GLU A 63 -5.00 -9.48 0.73
CA GLU A 63 -3.76 -10.02 0.20
C GLU A 63 -3.55 -9.56 -1.24
N ILE A 64 -2.29 -9.42 -1.64
CA ILE A 64 -1.90 -9.10 -3.01
C ILE A 64 -1.19 -10.31 -3.61
N ASP A 65 -1.81 -10.97 -4.57
CA ASP A 65 -1.23 -12.08 -5.32
C ASP A 65 -0.50 -11.55 -6.55
N VAL A 66 0.81 -11.41 -6.43
CA VAL A 66 1.66 -10.94 -7.53
C VAL A 66 1.88 -11.98 -8.64
N THR A 67 1.43 -13.21 -8.46
CA THR A 67 1.44 -14.22 -9.55
C THR A 67 0.30 -14.02 -10.54
N LYS A 68 -0.72 -13.25 -10.17
CA LYS A 68 -1.90 -12.98 -10.99
C LYS A 68 -1.71 -11.79 -11.93
N PRO A 69 -2.43 -11.76 -13.02
CA PRO A 69 -2.43 -10.60 -13.91
C PRO A 69 -3.04 -9.37 -13.22
N ILE A 70 -2.72 -8.18 -13.75
CA ILE A 70 -3.31 -6.92 -13.31
C ILE A 70 -4.84 -7.01 -13.34
N GLY A 71 -5.51 -6.53 -12.30
CA GLY A 71 -6.96 -6.56 -12.13
C GLY A 71 -7.50 -7.83 -11.46
N SER A 72 -6.62 -8.77 -11.06
CA SER A 72 -7.03 -10.02 -10.39
C SER A 72 -6.11 -10.35 -9.20
N ARG A 73 -5.44 -9.35 -8.63
CA ARG A 73 -4.40 -9.53 -7.60
C ARG A 73 -4.92 -9.44 -6.19
N ILE A 74 -6.00 -8.69 -5.96
CA ILE A 74 -6.56 -8.50 -4.62
C ILE A 74 -7.38 -9.74 -4.24
N GLN A 75 -6.91 -10.40 -3.18
CA GLN A 75 -7.47 -11.62 -2.64
C GLN A 75 -7.89 -11.40 -1.17
N ASN A 76 -8.85 -12.19 -0.71
CA ASN A 76 -9.26 -12.27 0.70
C ASN A 76 -9.57 -10.88 1.31
N LEU A 77 -10.18 -9.98 0.52
CA LEU A 77 -10.56 -8.65 0.97
C LEU A 77 -11.71 -8.72 1.96
N THR A 78 -11.45 -8.37 3.21
CA THR A 78 -12.41 -8.45 4.31
C THR A 78 -12.50 -7.14 5.09
N TYR A 79 -13.66 -6.93 5.71
CA TYR A 79 -13.91 -5.89 6.70
C TYR A 79 -14.55 -6.51 7.94
N LYS A 80 -13.95 -6.28 9.12
CA LYS A 80 -14.39 -6.91 10.40
C LYS A 80 -14.50 -8.43 10.29
N GLY A 81 -13.54 -9.06 9.61
CA GLY A 81 -13.48 -10.52 9.44
C GLY A 81 -14.50 -11.13 8.46
N LYS A 82 -15.28 -10.30 7.75
CA LYS A 82 -16.24 -10.76 6.73
C LYS A 82 -15.82 -10.29 5.35
N PRO A 83 -16.02 -11.09 4.29
CA PRO A 83 -15.81 -10.63 2.91
C PRO A 83 -16.56 -9.32 2.64
N ILE A 84 -15.93 -8.43 1.87
CA ILE A 84 -16.58 -7.20 1.44
C ILE A 84 -17.50 -7.54 0.26
N GLU A 85 -18.81 -7.33 0.47
CA GLU A 85 -19.81 -7.51 -0.58
C GLU A 85 -19.74 -6.35 -1.58
N ASP A 86 -19.86 -6.66 -2.86
CA ASP A 86 -19.70 -5.69 -3.96
C ASP A 86 -20.59 -4.45 -3.82
N ASN A 87 -21.84 -4.63 -3.37
CA ASN A 87 -22.82 -3.56 -3.23
C ASN A 87 -22.87 -2.93 -1.83
N ALA A 88 -22.04 -3.39 -0.89
CA ALA A 88 -22.03 -2.84 0.45
C ALA A 88 -21.50 -1.40 0.44
N PRO A 89 -22.20 -0.44 1.07
CA PRO A 89 -21.76 0.95 1.13
C PRO A 89 -20.67 1.13 2.19
N PHE A 90 -19.63 1.89 1.82
CA PHE A 90 -18.54 2.27 2.72
C PHE A 90 -18.32 3.78 2.68
N ILE A 91 -17.91 4.35 3.80
CA ILE A 91 -17.40 5.72 3.91
C ILE A 91 -15.89 5.60 4.11
N ILE A 92 -15.14 6.18 3.17
CA ILE A 92 -13.68 6.13 3.16
C ILE A 92 -13.13 7.52 3.45
N ALA A 93 -12.33 7.63 4.50
CA ALA A 93 -11.54 8.84 4.77
C ALA A 93 -10.34 8.89 3.82
N THR A 94 -10.15 10.03 3.19
CA THR A 94 -9.07 10.27 2.21
C THR A 94 -8.72 11.76 2.19
N ASN A 95 -8.00 12.22 1.19
CA ASN A 95 -7.74 13.63 0.96
C ASN A 95 -8.50 14.15 -0.27
N ASN A 96 -8.60 15.48 -0.39
CA ASN A 96 -9.28 16.15 -1.50
C ASN A 96 -8.69 15.75 -2.87
N TYR A 97 -7.37 15.58 -2.98
CA TYR A 97 -6.71 15.20 -4.22
C TYR A 97 -7.17 13.81 -4.69
N ARG A 98 -7.23 12.83 -3.79
CA ARG A 98 -7.72 11.49 -4.13
C ARG A 98 -9.21 11.48 -4.41
N ALA A 99 -10.00 12.18 -3.58
CA ALA A 99 -11.44 12.26 -3.77
C ALA A 99 -11.83 12.83 -5.14
N SER A 100 -11.18 13.92 -5.57
CA SER A 100 -11.44 14.52 -6.89
C SER A 100 -11.02 13.65 -8.07
N GLY A 101 -10.00 12.83 -7.90
CA GLY A 101 -9.48 11.95 -8.96
C GLY A 101 -10.16 10.59 -9.09
N LEU A 102 -11.08 10.22 -8.21
CA LEU A 102 -11.65 8.87 -8.16
C LEU A 102 -12.31 8.44 -9.48
N LYS A 103 -13.10 9.32 -10.08
CA LYS A 103 -13.77 9.01 -11.35
C LYS A 103 -12.80 8.92 -12.51
N GLU A 104 -11.87 9.86 -12.60
CA GLU A 104 -10.94 9.98 -13.72
C GLU A 104 -9.89 8.86 -13.73
N TYR A 105 -9.25 8.61 -12.57
CA TYR A 105 -8.10 7.68 -12.50
C TYR A 105 -8.48 6.24 -12.16
N TYR A 106 -9.62 6.04 -11.47
CA TYR A 106 -10.01 4.73 -10.97
C TYR A 106 -11.36 4.24 -11.50
N SER A 107 -12.09 5.08 -12.27
CA SER A 107 -13.46 4.78 -12.74
C SER A 107 -14.41 4.46 -11.56
N ILE A 108 -14.25 5.18 -10.45
CA ILE A 108 -15.06 5.05 -9.24
C ILE A 108 -16.01 6.23 -9.16
N ASN A 109 -17.32 5.94 -9.08
CA ASN A 109 -18.33 6.94 -8.79
C ASN A 109 -18.47 7.07 -7.26
N SER A 110 -18.17 8.24 -6.74
CA SER A 110 -18.25 8.53 -5.31
C SER A 110 -19.18 9.70 -5.02
N THR A 111 -19.67 9.75 -3.79
CA THR A 111 -20.38 10.90 -3.25
C THR A 111 -19.57 11.46 -2.08
N ASN A 112 -19.26 12.75 -2.09
CA ASN A 112 -18.63 13.40 -0.96
C ASN A 112 -19.60 13.45 0.23
N VAL A 113 -19.15 12.99 1.37
CA VAL A 113 -19.90 12.97 2.63
C VAL A 113 -19.37 14.04 3.58
N VAL A 114 -18.05 14.22 3.57
CA VAL A 114 -17.35 15.25 4.35
C VAL A 114 -16.34 15.92 3.44
N GLU A 115 -16.35 17.25 3.45
CA GLU A 115 -15.35 18.13 2.84
C GLU A 115 -14.85 19.06 3.93
N SER A 116 -13.79 18.68 4.64
CA SER A 116 -13.23 19.49 5.71
C SER A 116 -12.37 20.61 5.13
N PRO A 117 -12.42 21.82 5.69
CA PRO A 117 -11.46 22.86 5.39
C PRO A 117 -10.09 22.60 6.04
N ASP A 118 -10.02 21.68 7.00
CA ASP A 118 -8.81 21.43 7.76
C ASP A 118 -7.72 20.76 6.92
N ALA A 119 -6.53 21.34 6.94
CA ALA A 119 -5.39 20.74 6.28
C ALA A 119 -5.00 19.42 6.99
N ASN A 120 -4.65 18.39 6.21
CA ASN A 120 -4.22 17.10 6.74
C ASN A 120 -3.05 17.24 7.73
N ARG A 121 -2.15 18.20 7.46
CA ARG A 121 -1.03 18.51 8.35
C ARG A 121 -1.50 18.93 9.74
N ASP A 122 -2.49 19.82 9.80
CA ASP A 122 -3.00 20.35 11.07
C ASP A 122 -3.76 19.27 11.85
N VAL A 123 -4.53 18.44 11.15
CA VAL A 123 -5.20 17.27 11.75
C VAL A 123 -4.17 16.31 12.36
N LEU A 124 -3.07 16.01 11.65
CA LEU A 124 -1.99 15.17 12.17
C LEU A 124 -1.29 15.81 13.38
N ILE A 125 -0.99 17.10 13.34
CA ILE A 125 -0.40 17.84 14.46
C ILE A 125 -1.30 17.76 15.69
N ASN A 126 -2.60 18.00 15.51
CA ASN A 126 -3.57 17.96 16.60
C ASN A 126 -3.70 16.55 17.19
N TYR A 127 -3.72 15.53 16.33
CA TYR A 127 -3.72 14.13 16.77
C TYR A 127 -2.48 13.80 17.62
N ILE A 128 -1.28 14.17 17.14
CA ILE A 128 -0.02 13.91 17.85
C ILE A 128 -0.01 14.63 19.21
N LYS A 129 -0.45 15.89 19.26
CA LYS A 129 -0.55 16.65 20.51
C LYS A 129 -1.51 16.00 21.51
N ALA A 130 -2.66 15.51 21.03
CA ALA A 130 -3.65 14.85 21.87
C ALA A 130 -3.18 13.48 22.38
N ALA A 131 -2.51 12.71 21.53
CA ALA A 131 -2.01 11.38 21.87
C ALA A 131 -0.82 11.42 22.84
N LYS A 132 -0.07 12.52 22.88
CA LYS A 132 1.15 12.75 23.72
C LYS A 132 2.28 11.76 23.44
N ASN A 133 1.99 10.45 23.43
CA ASN A 133 2.92 9.38 23.12
C ASN A 133 2.40 8.55 21.97
N LEU A 134 3.25 8.35 20.95
CA LEU A 134 2.95 7.51 19.80
C LEU A 134 3.81 6.25 19.85
N SER A 135 3.21 5.12 19.50
CA SER A 135 3.92 3.86 19.32
C SER A 135 3.40 3.14 18.09
N LEU A 136 4.21 2.31 17.46
CA LEU A 136 3.78 1.48 16.33
C LEU A 136 2.64 0.52 16.71
N THR A 137 2.57 0.12 17.96
CA THR A 137 1.52 -0.78 18.47
C THR A 137 0.15 -0.09 18.54
N ASN A 138 0.13 1.19 18.93
CA ASN A 138 -1.12 1.90 19.23
C ASN A 138 -1.53 2.89 18.14
N ASN A 139 -0.61 3.27 17.25
CA ASN A 139 -0.80 4.41 16.35
C ASN A 139 -0.34 4.07 14.93
N GLY A 140 -1.25 3.64 14.09
CA GLY A 140 -1.07 3.67 12.63
C GLY A 140 -0.44 2.45 11.97
N SER A 141 -0.06 1.41 12.69
CA SER A 141 0.50 0.18 12.11
C SER A 141 -0.53 -0.95 12.06
N SER A 142 -1.57 -0.80 11.25
CA SER A 142 -2.64 -1.81 11.16
C SER A 142 -2.24 -3.07 10.39
N ARG A 143 -1.16 -3.04 9.59
CA ARG A 143 -0.72 -4.16 8.74
C ARG A 143 -1.88 -4.80 7.99
N SER A 144 -2.66 -3.97 7.31
CA SER A 144 -3.92 -4.36 6.65
C SER A 144 -3.72 -5.26 5.44
N TRP A 145 -2.49 -5.39 4.94
CA TRP A 145 -2.23 -6.21 3.77
C TRP A 145 -0.88 -6.94 3.83
N ARG A 146 -0.79 -7.99 3.03
CA ARG A 146 0.43 -8.77 2.77
C ARG A 146 0.40 -9.35 1.37
N PHE A 147 1.55 -9.86 0.89
CA PHE A 147 1.55 -10.68 -0.31
C PHE A 147 0.96 -12.07 -0.01
N VAL A 148 0.29 -12.64 -1.01
CA VAL A 148 -0.02 -14.09 -0.98
C VAL A 148 1.31 -14.85 -0.96
N LYS A 149 1.42 -15.81 -0.05
CA LYS A 149 2.63 -16.62 0.06
C LYS A 149 2.84 -17.47 -1.19
N VAL A 150 4.02 -17.36 -1.79
CA VAL A 150 4.40 -18.13 -2.97
C VAL A 150 5.88 -18.48 -2.92
N LYS A 151 6.22 -19.75 -3.15
CA LYS A 151 7.60 -20.20 -3.33
C LYS A 151 8.01 -19.93 -4.76
N THR A 152 9.13 -19.24 -4.97
CA THR A 152 9.71 -18.97 -6.30
C THR A 152 10.98 -19.73 -6.52
N ALA A 153 11.22 -20.19 -7.76
CA ALA A 153 12.45 -20.91 -8.13
C ALA A 153 13.65 -19.98 -8.22
N GLY A 154 13.45 -18.72 -8.58
CA GLY A 154 14.48 -17.68 -8.64
C GLY A 154 14.17 -16.52 -7.69
N PRO A 155 15.15 -15.62 -7.48
CA PRO A 155 14.99 -14.49 -6.56
C PRO A 155 14.01 -13.45 -7.08
N VAL A 156 13.20 -12.91 -6.17
CA VAL A 156 12.36 -11.73 -6.42
C VAL A 156 13.04 -10.51 -5.81
N THR A 157 13.32 -9.50 -6.62
CA THR A 157 14.15 -8.36 -6.23
C THR A 157 13.42 -7.02 -6.34
N PHE A 158 13.90 -6.02 -5.61
CA PHE A 158 13.44 -4.63 -5.71
C PHE A 158 14.55 -3.67 -5.31
N LYS A 159 14.44 -2.42 -5.76
CA LYS A 159 15.38 -1.35 -5.40
C LYS A 159 14.83 -0.49 -4.28
N SER A 160 15.71 -0.14 -3.34
CA SER A 160 15.40 0.81 -2.27
C SER A 160 16.67 1.54 -1.83
N SER A 161 16.55 2.45 -0.86
CA SER A 161 17.70 3.20 -0.32
C SER A 161 18.79 2.26 0.19
N ALA A 162 20.03 2.54 -0.17
CA ALA A 162 21.18 1.75 0.27
C ALA A 162 21.38 1.83 1.80
N ASN A 163 21.96 0.78 2.37
CA ASN A 163 22.30 0.72 3.80
C ASN A 163 21.11 0.92 4.75
N LYS A 164 19.90 0.45 4.37
CA LYS A 164 18.66 0.61 5.15
C LYS A 164 17.98 -0.69 5.56
N ILE A 165 18.66 -1.82 5.43
CA ILE A 165 18.10 -3.13 5.82
C ILE A 165 17.73 -3.20 7.31
N ASP A 166 18.46 -2.50 8.17
CA ASP A 166 18.20 -2.45 9.60
C ASP A 166 16.81 -1.88 9.95
N PHE A 167 16.27 -0.96 9.13
CA PHE A 167 14.91 -0.46 9.31
C PHE A 167 13.86 -1.54 9.06
N ALA A 168 14.05 -2.36 8.04
CA ALA A 168 13.17 -3.51 7.77
C ALA A 168 13.22 -4.52 8.92
N GLN A 169 14.43 -4.85 9.39
CA GLN A 169 14.64 -5.79 10.51
C GLN A 169 14.01 -5.28 11.82
N LYS A 170 14.21 -3.99 12.15
CA LYS A 170 13.58 -3.34 13.32
C LYS A 170 12.06 -3.32 13.23
N ALA A 171 11.50 -3.26 12.00
CA ALA A 171 10.07 -3.36 11.76
C ALA A 171 9.55 -4.83 11.80
N GLY A 172 10.42 -5.81 12.06
CA GLY A 172 10.07 -7.23 12.12
C GLY A 172 9.90 -7.90 10.76
N LEU A 173 10.43 -7.28 9.68
CA LEU A 173 10.46 -7.89 8.34
C LEU A 173 11.71 -8.76 8.22
N THR A 174 11.53 -10.07 8.30
CA THR A 174 12.63 -11.05 8.29
C THR A 174 12.86 -11.68 6.91
N ASN A 175 11.98 -11.42 5.97
CA ASN A 175 11.98 -11.98 4.63
C ASN A 175 12.63 -11.09 3.57
N ILE A 176 13.37 -10.05 3.99
CA ILE A 176 14.12 -9.15 3.10
C ILE A 176 15.61 -9.31 3.36
N SER A 177 16.39 -9.42 2.30
CA SER A 177 17.87 -9.50 2.34
C SER A 177 18.50 -8.56 1.32
N VAL A 178 19.76 -8.17 1.58
CA VAL A 178 20.54 -7.36 0.64
C VAL A 178 21.13 -8.27 -0.42
N VAL A 179 20.96 -7.94 -1.68
CA VAL A 179 21.61 -8.58 -2.83
C VAL A 179 22.87 -7.81 -3.21
N ASN A 180 22.75 -6.49 -3.33
CA ASN A 180 23.86 -5.60 -3.64
C ASN A 180 23.65 -4.27 -2.94
N ASN A 181 24.67 -3.75 -2.25
CA ASN A 181 24.59 -2.47 -1.51
C ASN A 181 24.66 -1.23 -2.41
N ASP A 182 25.03 -1.37 -3.69
CA ASP A 182 25.07 -0.30 -4.67
C ASP A 182 24.53 -0.85 -6.00
N ASP A 183 23.46 -0.27 -6.50
CA ASP A 183 22.87 -0.65 -7.78
C ASP A 183 23.59 -0.08 -9.02
N GLY A 184 24.71 0.63 -8.80
CA GLY A 184 25.51 1.26 -9.85
C GLY A 184 24.89 2.51 -10.48
N SER A 185 23.74 2.98 -9.98
CA SER A 185 23.05 4.15 -10.55
C SER A 185 23.54 5.50 -10.03
N ASN A 186 24.44 5.53 -9.05
CA ASN A 186 24.87 6.73 -8.31
C ASN A 186 23.71 7.51 -7.63
N LYS A 187 22.59 6.83 -7.36
CA LYS A 187 21.39 7.42 -6.72
C LYS A 187 21.23 7.00 -5.26
N GLY A 188 22.24 6.33 -4.68
CA GLY A 188 22.18 5.83 -3.31
C GLY A 188 21.15 4.71 -3.16
N LEU A 189 20.96 3.88 -4.18
CA LEU A 189 20.07 2.73 -4.20
C LEU A 189 20.85 1.43 -4.07
N ALA A 190 20.21 0.43 -3.50
CA ALA A 190 20.67 -0.94 -3.37
C ALA A 190 19.62 -1.90 -3.94
N ASP A 191 20.07 -3.09 -4.32
CA ASP A 191 19.19 -4.19 -4.70
C ASP A 191 18.92 -5.07 -3.48
N TYR A 192 17.66 -5.34 -3.25
CA TYR A 192 17.15 -6.21 -2.19
C TYR A 192 16.41 -7.39 -2.80
N ALA A 193 16.42 -8.52 -2.10
CA ALA A 193 15.56 -9.65 -2.39
C ALA A 193 14.48 -9.77 -1.32
N ILE A 194 13.31 -10.23 -1.73
CA ILE A 194 12.19 -10.57 -0.85
C ILE A 194 11.81 -12.03 -1.03
N ASP A 195 11.73 -12.78 0.08
CA ASP A 195 11.16 -14.12 0.10
C ASP A 195 9.63 -14.02 0.25
N LEU A 196 8.92 -14.35 -0.83
CA LEU A 196 7.46 -14.32 -0.85
C LEU A 196 6.83 -15.57 -0.22
N SER A 197 7.61 -16.57 0.19
CA SER A 197 7.10 -17.78 0.85
C SER A 197 6.92 -17.63 2.37
N ASN A 198 7.44 -16.54 2.93
CA ASN A 198 7.48 -16.29 4.38
C ASN A 198 6.40 -15.28 4.83
#